data_0030983e9b8d754eecd1ee7c3b63c382
#
_entry.id   0030983e9b8d754eecd1ee7c3b63c382
#
_cell.length_a   1.000
_cell.length_b   1.000
_cell.length_c   1.000
_cell.angle_alpha   90.00
_cell.angle_beta   90.00
_cell.angle_gamma   90.00
#
_symmetry.space_group_name_H-M   'P 1'
#
loop_
_entity.id
_entity.type
_entity.pdbx_description
1 polymer ?
#
loop_
_entity_poly.entity_id
_entity_poly.type
_entity_poly.pdbx_seq_one_letter_code
_entity_poly.pdbx_strand_id
1 'polypeptide(L)'
;MSSSKIVSVKGREIIDSRGNPTVEVDIQLEGGGFGRAAVPSGASTGEYEAWELRDGDSSRYRGKGVTKAVDNVNGKIAELLVGKDSNDQSGIDQAMNDLDGTPNKKELGANAILGVSLANAKAAAAAAGLPLYKHLGGDAAVTLPVPMMNIINGGEHSDAPIDFQEFMIIPKEAPSFSEALRYGAEIFHSLASVLHDRGLSTAVGDEGGFAPNLESADDALAVIAEAVDKAGYSLGSQIAIALDVASSEFYDQDKGKYVFKKSDGSELSASELVDYYAELKKKYPIISIEDGCDQNDWEGWKVLTDKIGATTQLVGDDLFVTNVDFLQKGIDSSTANSILVKVNQIGSLTETLKAVNLAIDNDYTAVISHRSGETEDATIADIAVGTNAGQIKTGSMSRSDRMAKYNQLLRIEQELGANAVYGGKLKV
;
A
#
# COMPACT_ATOMS: atom_id res chain seq x y z
N MET A 1 -8.70 22.60 -27.66
CA MET A 1 -8.24 21.99 -26.40
C MET A 1 -8.31 23.06 -25.33
N SER A 2 -8.85 22.75 -24.16
CA SER A 2 -8.85 23.68 -23.02
C SER A 2 -7.40 23.90 -22.57
N SER A 3 -7.10 25.11 -22.03
CA SER A 3 -5.74 25.42 -21.56
C SER A 3 -5.39 24.56 -20.35
N SER A 4 -4.23 23.88 -20.40
CA SER A 4 -3.69 23.03 -19.35
C SER A 4 -2.79 23.78 -18.35
N LYS A 5 -2.73 25.13 -18.44
CA LYS A 5 -1.93 25.93 -17.52
C LYS A 5 -2.51 25.92 -16.11
N ILE A 6 -1.64 25.69 -15.13
CA ILE A 6 -1.96 25.80 -13.70
C ILE A 6 -2.19 27.25 -13.35
N VAL A 7 -3.37 27.59 -12.80
CA VAL A 7 -3.70 28.94 -12.33
C VAL A 7 -3.75 29.04 -10.82
N SER A 8 -3.91 27.91 -10.11
CA SER A 8 -3.94 27.90 -8.64
C SER A 8 -3.46 26.57 -8.10
N VAL A 9 -2.66 26.62 -7.05
CA VAL A 9 -2.26 25.50 -6.19
C VAL A 9 -2.62 25.89 -4.76
N LYS A 10 -3.42 25.07 -4.07
CA LYS A 10 -3.88 25.36 -2.69
C LYS A 10 -3.79 24.12 -1.83
N GLY A 11 -2.94 24.16 -0.80
CA GLY A 11 -2.86 23.17 0.23
C GLY A 11 -3.72 23.52 1.45
N ARG A 12 -4.19 22.48 2.15
CA ARG A 12 -4.84 22.59 3.45
C ARG A 12 -4.50 21.39 4.32
N GLU A 13 -4.69 21.58 5.62
CA GLU A 13 -4.67 20.49 6.57
C GLU A 13 -6.06 19.87 6.65
N ILE A 14 -6.15 18.53 6.57
CA ILE A 14 -7.34 17.73 6.83
C ILE A 14 -7.01 16.65 7.87
N ILE A 15 -7.98 15.86 8.27
CA ILE A 15 -7.80 14.80 9.28
C ILE A 15 -7.90 13.43 8.63
N ASP A 16 -6.93 12.57 8.90
CA ASP A 16 -6.87 11.19 8.40
C ASP A 16 -7.73 10.22 9.22
N SER A 17 -7.77 8.95 8.79
CA SER A 17 -8.55 7.87 9.42
C SER A 17 -8.14 7.55 10.87
N ARG A 18 -6.97 8.01 11.30
CA ARG A 18 -6.47 7.86 12.68
C ARG A 18 -6.66 9.11 13.54
N GLY A 19 -7.32 10.15 12.99
CA GLY A 19 -7.52 11.43 13.68
C GLY A 19 -6.27 12.33 13.71
N ASN A 20 -5.28 12.06 12.85
CA ASN A 20 -4.09 12.89 12.71
C ASN A 20 -4.20 13.83 11.51
N PRO A 21 -3.58 15.01 11.55
CA PRO A 21 -3.51 15.90 10.40
C PRO A 21 -2.75 15.28 9.22
N THR A 22 -3.24 15.56 8.02
CA THR A 22 -2.54 15.28 6.77
C THR A 22 -2.78 16.39 5.75
N VAL A 23 -2.02 16.37 4.64
CA VAL A 23 -2.07 17.38 3.59
C VAL A 23 -3.10 17.00 2.53
N GLU A 24 -3.95 17.95 2.14
CA GLU A 24 -4.77 17.89 0.94
C GLU A 24 -4.46 19.06 0.03
N VAL A 25 -4.40 18.83 -1.28
CA VAL A 25 -4.06 19.84 -2.29
C VAL A 25 -5.12 19.90 -3.37
N ASP A 26 -5.49 21.13 -3.74
CA ASP A 26 -6.29 21.46 -4.92
C ASP A 26 -5.41 22.11 -6.00
N ILE A 27 -5.55 21.65 -7.24
CA ILE A 27 -5.01 22.32 -8.43
C ILE A 27 -6.14 22.70 -9.37
N GLN A 28 -6.13 23.95 -9.83
CA GLN A 28 -7.05 24.50 -10.81
C GLN A 28 -6.31 24.88 -12.08
N LEU A 29 -6.83 24.48 -13.22
CA LEU A 29 -6.30 24.85 -14.54
C LEU A 29 -7.12 25.97 -15.18
N GLU A 30 -6.48 26.76 -16.04
CA GLU A 30 -7.10 27.86 -16.80
C GLU A 30 -8.29 27.37 -17.65
N GLY A 31 -8.17 26.17 -18.22
CA GLY A 31 -9.23 25.53 -19.00
C GLY A 31 -10.35 24.88 -18.19
N GLY A 32 -10.38 25.06 -16.86
CA GLY A 32 -11.42 24.52 -15.97
C GLY A 32 -11.10 23.14 -15.38
N GLY A 33 -10.03 22.48 -15.77
CA GLY A 33 -9.61 21.23 -15.15
C GLY A 33 -9.32 21.44 -13.65
N PHE A 34 -9.79 20.52 -12.81
CA PHE A 34 -9.63 20.55 -11.35
C PHE A 34 -9.16 19.19 -10.84
N GLY A 35 -8.20 19.20 -9.93
CA GLY A 35 -7.74 18.01 -9.24
C GLY A 35 -7.60 18.26 -7.75
N ARG A 36 -8.03 17.29 -6.95
CA ARG A 36 -7.87 17.25 -5.49
C ARG A 36 -7.23 15.94 -5.08
N ALA A 37 -6.23 15.98 -4.22
CA ALA A 37 -5.59 14.80 -3.68
C ALA A 37 -5.26 14.99 -2.20
N ALA A 38 -5.50 13.95 -1.41
CA ALA A 38 -5.11 13.87 -0.01
C ALA A 38 -4.00 12.83 0.15
N VAL A 39 -3.06 13.10 1.05
CA VAL A 39 -1.83 12.32 1.23
C VAL A 39 -2.01 11.31 2.37
N PRO A 40 -1.71 10.02 2.16
CA PRO A 40 -1.72 9.02 3.23
C PRO A 40 -0.49 9.16 4.15
N SER A 41 -0.56 8.56 5.35
CA SER A 41 0.50 8.61 6.36
C SER A 41 0.70 7.25 7.03
N GLY A 42 1.95 6.79 7.16
CA GLY A 42 2.28 5.53 7.83
C GLY A 42 2.23 5.62 9.37
N ALA A 43 2.00 4.48 10.04
CA ALA A 43 2.25 4.31 11.48
C ALA A 43 3.68 3.82 11.71
N SER A 44 4.04 2.69 11.13
CA SER A 44 5.42 2.26 10.94
C SER A 44 5.99 2.86 9.67
N THR A 45 7.26 3.23 9.67
CA THR A 45 7.93 3.83 8.50
C THR A 45 9.29 3.18 8.34
N GLY A 46 9.59 2.72 7.11
CA GLY A 46 10.92 2.24 6.75
C GLY A 46 11.98 3.34 6.93
N GLU A 47 13.17 2.94 7.30
CA GLU A 47 14.29 3.86 7.58
C GLU A 47 14.61 4.79 6.40
N TYR A 48 14.37 4.32 5.18
CA TYR A 48 14.75 5.01 3.93
C TYR A 48 13.59 5.68 3.21
N GLU A 49 12.39 5.76 3.83
CA GLU A 49 11.25 6.49 3.25
C GLU A 49 11.54 7.98 3.07
N ALA A 50 10.91 8.59 2.07
CA ALA A 50 10.91 10.04 1.90
C ALA A 50 10.26 10.73 3.13
N TRP A 51 10.77 11.92 3.44
CA TRP A 51 10.46 12.61 4.70
C TRP A 51 9.06 13.19 4.72
N GLU A 52 8.20 12.67 5.62
CA GLU A 52 6.93 13.31 5.94
C GLU A 52 7.17 14.52 6.85
N LEU A 53 6.93 15.72 6.35
CA LEU A 53 7.16 16.95 7.11
C LEU A 53 6.03 17.20 8.11
N ARG A 54 6.36 17.10 9.40
CA ARG A 54 5.51 17.41 10.55
C ARG A 54 5.99 18.67 11.27
N ASP A 55 5.05 19.40 11.89
CA ASP A 55 5.36 20.68 12.56
C ASP A 55 6.28 20.52 13.78
N GLY A 56 6.13 19.40 14.52
CA GLY A 56 6.89 19.13 15.74
C GLY A 56 6.44 19.99 16.93
N ASP A 57 5.39 20.80 16.81
CA ASP A 57 4.82 21.60 17.89
C ASP A 57 3.90 20.73 18.76
N SER A 58 4.39 20.34 19.93
CA SER A 58 3.65 19.48 20.85
C SER A 58 2.34 20.07 21.37
N SER A 59 2.18 21.38 21.30
CA SER A 59 0.96 22.10 21.72
C SER A 59 -0.20 21.95 20.72
N ARG A 60 0.12 21.51 19.47
CA ARG A 60 -0.85 21.33 18.41
C ARG A 60 -0.74 19.92 17.83
N TYR A 61 -1.84 19.15 17.88
CA TYR A 61 -1.90 17.75 17.44
C TYR A 61 -0.74 16.87 17.95
N ARG A 62 -0.24 17.15 19.15
CA ARG A 62 0.90 16.45 19.77
C ARG A 62 2.16 16.41 18.87
N GLY A 63 2.41 17.48 18.14
CA GLY A 63 3.55 17.57 17.20
C GLY A 63 3.27 17.06 15.81
N LYS A 64 2.10 16.46 15.54
CA LYS A 64 1.75 15.84 14.25
C LYS A 64 1.10 16.80 13.25
N GLY A 65 0.99 18.11 13.54
CA GLY A 65 0.50 19.12 12.60
C GLY A 65 1.29 19.12 11.28
N VAL A 66 0.67 19.61 10.20
CA VAL A 66 1.30 19.65 8.85
C VAL A 66 1.27 21.06 8.25
N THR A 67 1.18 22.10 9.11
CA THR A 67 1.09 23.49 8.63
C THR A 67 2.33 23.90 7.85
N LYS A 68 3.54 23.46 8.23
CA LYS A 68 4.77 23.71 7.47
C LYS A 68 4.71 23.14 6.06
N ALA A 69 4.21 21.94 5.89
CA ALA A 69 4.01 21.32 4.58
C ALA A 69 2.96 22.09 3.76
N VAL A 70 1.85 22.48 4.39
CA VAL A 70 0.81 23.30 3.77
C VAL A 70 1.35 24.68 3.34
N ASP A 71 2.18 25.31 4.16
CA ASP A 71 2.82 26.59 3.82
C ASP A 71 3.79 26.44 2.64
N ASN A 72 4.52 25.33 2.56
CA ASN A 72 5.36 25.01 1.38
C ASN A 72 4.51 24.85 0.11
N VAL A 73 3.35 24.19 0.19
CA VAL A 73 2.42 24.08 -0.94
C VAL A 73 1.90 25.46 -1.38
N ASN A 74 1.42 26.27 -0.44
CA ASN A 74 0.79 27.56 -0.70
C ASN A 74 1.78 28.68 -1.08
N GLY A 75 3.06 28.51 -0.73
CA GLY A 75 4.15 29.45 -1.02
C GLY A 75 5.04 28.93 -2.15
N LYS A 76 6.19 28.36 -1.79
CA LYS A 76 7.27 27.99 -2.71
C LYS A 76 6.82 27.13 -3.89
N ILE A 77 5.97 26.10 -3.63
CA ILE A 77 5.50 25.20 -4.69
C ILE A 77 4.49 25.91 -5.59
N ALA A 78 3.53 26.66 -5.04
CA ALA A 78 2.57 27.42 -5.83
C ALA A 78 3.27 28.46 -6.73
N GLU A 79 4.25 29.20 -6.19
CA GLU A 79 5.06 30.16 -6.96
C GLU A 79 5.82 29.50 -8.12
N LEU A 80 6.36 28.28 -7.89
CA LEU A 80 7.06 27.50 -8.91
C LEU A 80 6.15 27.03 -10.03
N LEU A 81 4.90 26.62 -9.72
CA LEU A 81 4.06 25.85 -10.64
C LEU A 81 3.00 26.66 -11.35
N VAL A 82 2.55 27.81 -10.81
CA VAL A 82 1.58 28.66 -11.50
C VAL A 82 2.14 29.11 -12.86
N GLY A 83 1.35 28.87 -13.92
CA GLY A 83 1.73 29.13 -15.30
C GLY A 83 2.37 27.95 -16.04
N LYS A 84 2.77 26.88 -15.35
CA LYS A 84 3.28 25.65 -15.99
C LYS A 84 2.15 24.83 -16.62
N ASP A 85 2.52 23.98 -17.55
CA ASP A 85 1.61 23.03 -18.21
C ASP A 85 1.40 21.78 -17.34
N SER A 86 0.17 21.54 -16.90
CA SER A 86 -0.24 20.40 -16.11
C SER A 86 -0.02 19.05 -16.83
N ASN A 87 0.06 19.03 -18.16
CA ASN A 87 0.32 17.81 -18.93
C ASN A 87 1.78 17.33 -18.78
N ASP A 88 2.71 18.19 -18.37
CA ASP A 88 4.11 17.82 -18.11
C ASP A 88 4.28 17.32 -16.67
N GLN A 89 3.64 16.19 -16.33
CA GLN A 89 3.70 15.60 -14.98
C GLN A 89 5.15 15.38 -14.52
N SER A 90 5.98 14.83 -15.39
CA SER A 90 7.38 14.55 -15.03
C SER A 90 8.20 15.81 -14.80
N GLY A 91 7.99 16.84 -15.61
CA GLY A 91 8.64 18.14 -15.42
C GLY A 91 8.16 18.86 -14.16
N ILE A 92 6.89 18.73 -13.80
CA ILE A 92 6.33 19.27 -12.55
C ILE A 92 6.94 18.58 -11.33
N ASP A 93 6.96 17.24 -11.32
CA ASP A 93 7.52 16.47 -10.21
C ASP A 93 9.03 16.73 -10.07
N GLN A 94 9.76 16.78 -11.18
CA GLN A 94 11.19 17.09 -11.17
C GLN A 94 11.46 18.50 -10.67
N ALA A 95 10.68 19.48 -11.08
CA ALA A 95 10.84 20.87 -10.63
C ALA A 95 10.63 21.00 -9.10
N MET A 96 9.70 20.24 -8.52
CA MET A 96 9.52 20.21 -7.06
C MET A 96 10.67 19.51 -6.35
N ASN A 97 11.18 18.41 -6.90
CA ASN A 97 12.35 17.71 -6.37
C ASN A 97 13.60 18.59 -6.40
N ASP A 98 13.83 19.33 -7.50
CA ASP A 98 14.93 20.28 -7.64
C ASP A 98 14.82 21.46 -6.66
N LEU A 99 13.58 21.92 -6.40
CA LEU A 99 13.31 22.98 -5.41
C LEU A 99 13.58 22.51 -3.98
N ASP A 100 13.26 21.25 -3.66
CA ASP A 100 13.59 20.64 -2.37
C ASP A 100 15.10 20.46 -2.20
N GLY A 101 15.79 19.96 -3.22
CA GLY A 101 17.24 19.82 -3.30
C GLY A 101 17.84 18.77 -2.36
N THR A 102 17.02 17.98 -1.65
CA THR A 102 17.47 16.89 -0.76
C THR A 102 17.07 15.51 -1.30
N PRO A 103 17.86 14.46 -1.04
CA PRO A 103 17.55 13.12 -1.58
C PRO A 103 16.21 12.55 -1.09
N ASN A 104 15.78 12.93 0.10
CA ASN A 104 14.59 12.39 0.78
C ASN A 104 13.46 13.41 0.96
N LYS A 105 13.48 14.53 0.22
CA LYS A 105 12.44 15.57 0.23
C LYS A 105 12.22 16.23 1.61
N LYS A 106 13.31 16.44 2.35
CA LYS A 106 13.27 16.92 3.74
C LYS A 106 12.87 18.39 3.86
N GLU A 107 13.21 19.24 2.88
CA GLU A 107 13.02 20.69 2.95
C GLU A 107 11.57 21.11 2.67
N LEU A 108 10.92 20.51 1.67
CA LEU A 108 9.51 20.78 1.34
C LEU A 108 8.56 19.82 2.04
N GLY A 109 9.00 18.58 2.25
CA GLY A 109 8.21 17.47 2.71
C GLY A 109 7.66 16.62 1.57
N ALA A 110 7.86 15.31 1.63
CA ALA A 110 7.30 14.39 0.66
C ALA A 110 5.77 14.45 0.61
N ASN A 111 5.11 14.74 1.73
CA ASN A 111 3.66 14.94 1.82
C ASN A 111 3.20 16.19 1.04
N ALA A 112 3.95 17.29 1.09
CA ALA A 112 3.65 18.47 0.29
C ALA A 112 3.82 18.20 -1.22
N ILE A 113 4.94 17.60 -1.61
CA ILE A 113 5.25 17.27 -3.01
C ILE A 113 4.23 16.28 -3.57
N LEU A 114 3.94 15.20 -2.85
CA LEU A 114 2.98 14.17 -3.29
C LEU A 114 1.57 14.72 -3.47
N GLY A 115 1.09 15.53 -2.52
CA GLY A 115 -0.24 16.14 -2.63
C GLY A 115 -0.40 16.93 -3.91
N VAL A 116 0.62 17.71 -4.26
CA VAL A 116 0.64 18.50 -5.50
C VAL A 116 0.76 17.60 -6.73
N SER A 117 1.65 16.62 -6.71
CA SER A 117 1.87 15.68 -7.81
C SER A 117 0.59 14.93 -8.20
N LEU A 118 -0.12 14.37 -7.20
CA LEU A 118 -1.38 13.65 -7.43
C LEU A 118 -2.52 14.57 -7.86
N ALA A 119 -2.64 15.76 -7.24
CA ALA A 119 -3.64 16.74 -7.62
C ALA A 119 -3.43 17.25 -9.06
N ASN A 120 -2.17 17.40 -9.50
CA ASN A 120 -1.83 17.77 -10.88
C ASN A 120 -2.30 16.70 -11.86
N ALA A 121 -2.00 15.44 -11.62
CA ALA A 121 -2.44 14.35 -12.50
C ALA A 121 -3.97 14.30 -12.64
N LYS A 122 -4.69 14.49 -11.53
CA LYS A 122 -6.17 14.57 -11.55
C LYS A 122 -6.69 15.78 -12.32
N ALA A 123 -6.04 16.94 -12.18
CA ALA A 123 -6.43 18.14 -12.92
C ALA A 123 -6.20 17.98 -14.43
N ALA A 124 -5.06 17.39 -14.83
CA ALA A 124 -4.75 17.08 -16.23
C ALA A 124 -5.74 16.08 -16.82
N ALA A 125 -6.06 15.01 -16.10
CA ALA A 125 -7.06 14.02 -16.50
C ALA A 125 -8.44 14.69 -16.70
N ALA A 126 -8.89 15.51 -15.75
CA ALA A 126 -10.15 16.24 -15.85
C ALA A 126 -10.17 17.20 -17.05
N ALA A 127 -9.08 17.90 -17.34
CA ALA A 127 -8.96 18.78 -18.50
C ALA A 127 -9.01 18.01 -19.83
N ALA A 128 -8.50 16.77 -19.84
CA ALA A 128 -8.58 15.86 -20.99
C ALA A 128 -9.95 15.18 -21.11
N GLY A 129 -10.84 15.31 -20.13
CA GLY A 129 -12.13 14.61 -20.06
C GLY A 129 -11.98 13.09 -19.87
N LEU A 130 -10.90 12.66 -19.22
CA LEU A 130 -10.59 11.27 -18.96
C LEU A 130 -10.66 10.94 -17.47
N PRO A 131 -11.06 9.73 -17.08
CA PRO A 131 -10.81 9.23 -15.73
C PRO A 131 -9.30 9.06 -15.51
N LEU A 132 -8.86 9.13 -14.26
CA LEU A 132 -7.43 9.17 -13.94
C LEU A 132 -6.71 7.89 -14.41
N TYR A 133 -7.27 6.70 -14.17
CA TYR A 133 -6.64 5.45 -14.60
C TYR A 133 -6.35 5.42 -16.11
N LYS A 134 -7.29 5.97 -16.92
CA LYS A 134 -7.15 6.03 -18.38
C LYS A 134 -6.18 7.12 -18.80
N HIS A 135 -6.12 8.23 -18.09
CA HIS A 135 -5.10 9.27 -18.31
C HIS A 135 -3.68 8.73 -18.06
N LEU A 136 -3.50 7.86 -17.06
CA LEU A 136 -2.21 7.25 -16.73
C LEU A 136 -1.79 6.13 -17.69
N GLY A 137 -2.69 5.21 -18.01
CA GLY A 137 -2.35 3.98 -18.76
C GLY A 137 -2.94 3.88 -20.18
N GLY A 138 -3.68 4.91 -20.62
CA GLY A 138 -4.32 4.92 -21.92
C GLY A 138 -5.37 3.82 -22.09
N ASP A 139 -5.56 3.39 -23.32
CA ASP A 139 -6.54 2.33 -23.67
C ASP A 139 -6.10 0.93 -23.20
N ALA A 140 -4.84 0.76 -22.79
CA ALA A 140 -4.32 -0.50 -22.24
C ALA A 140 -4.63 -0.70 -20.75
N ALA A 141 -5.13 0.34 -20.06
CA ALA A 141 -5.48 0.28 -18.64
C ALA A 141 -6.82 -0.43 -18.43
N VAL A 142 -6.80 -1.77 -18.42
CA VAL A 142 -8.00 -2.61 -18.35
C VAL A 142 -7.97 -3.66 -17.24
N THR A 143 -6.84 -3.79 -16.53
CA THR A 143 -6.65 -4.82 -15.50
C THR A 143 -7.13 -4.34 -14.15
N LEU A 144 -8.21 -4.95 -13.64
CA LEU A 144 -8.67 -4.81 -12.26
C LEU A 144 -7.74 -5.63 -11.36
N PRO A 145 -7.15 -5.02 -10.32
CA PRO A 145 -6.17 -5.69 -9.48
C PRO A 145 -6.81 -6.76 -8.59
N VAL A 146 -6.08 -7.84 -8.32
CA VAL A 146 -6.44 -8.81 -7.27
C VAL A 146 -6.23 -8.14 -5.90
N PRO A 147 -7.26 -8.08 -5.05
CA PRO A 147 -7.13 -7.47 -3.73
C PRO A 147 -6.48 -8.44 -2.72
N MET A 148 -5.54 -7.92 -1.94
CA MET A 148 -5.00 -8.55 -0.75
C MET A 148 -5.67 -7.90 0.46
N MET A 149 -6.61 -8.62 1.08
CA MET A 149 -7.52 -8.04 2.09
C MET A 149 -7.07 -8.43 3.50
N ASN A 150 -6.57 -7.47 4.28
CA ASN A 150 -6.14 -7.67 5.67
C ASN A 150 -7.34 -7.92 6.57
N ILE A 151 -7.63 -9.17 6.95
CA ILE A 151 -8.81 -9.54 7.76
C ILE A 151 -8.51 -9.80 9.23
N ILE A 152 -7.24 -10.11 9.59
CA ILE A 152 -6.76 -10.23 10.99
C ILE A 152 -5.47 -9.45 11.15
N ASN A 153 -5.40 -8.64 12.21
CA ASN A 153 -4.25 -7.85 12.61
C ASN A 153 -3.51 -8.49 13.80
N GLY A 154 -2.19 -8.43 13.76
CA GLY A 154 -1.29 -8.73 14.85
C GLY A 154 -0.19 -7.66 14.93
N GLY A 155 1.02 -8.03 15.37
CA GLY A 155 2.19 -7.14 15.41
C GLY A 155 1.88 -5.78 16.06
N GLU A 156 2.37 -4.72 15.48
CA GLU A 156 2.11 -3.34 15.94
C GLU A 156 0.66 -2.87 15.71
N HIS A 157 -0.14 -3.61 14.92
CA HIS A 157 -1.53 -3.29 14.63
C HIS A 157 -2.52 -3.89 15.65
N SER A 158 -2.05 -4.62 16.67
CA SER A 158 -2.88 -5.30 17.67
C SER A 158 -2.13 -5.50 18.99
N ASP A 159 -2.87 -5.53 20.09
CA ASP A 159 -2.36 -5.91 21.41
C ASP A 159 -2.24 -7.46 21.58
N ALA A 160 -2.69 -8.24 20.59
CA ALA A 160 -2.64 -9.69 20.62
C ALA A 160 -1.19 -10.22 20.71
N PRO A 161 -0.95 -11.39 21.33
CA PRO A 161 0.38 -12.00 21.42
C PRO A 161 0.79 -12.69 20.11
N ILE A 162 0.71 -11.95 19.00
CA ILE A 162 1.09 -12.40 17.65
C ILE A 162 2.13 -11.43 17.11
N ASP A 163 3.28 -11.94 16.66
CA ASP A 163 4.37 -11.11 16.15
C ASP A 163 4.14 -10.65 14.70
N PHE A 164 3.47 -11.45 13.87
CA PHE A 164 3.15 -11.09 12.48
C PHE A 164 2.05 -10.02 12.42
N GLN A 165 2.22 -9.05 11.52
CA GLN A 165 1.41 -7.83 11.50
C GLN A 165 0.06 -7.99 10.83
N GLU A 166 0.00 -8.69 9.66
CA GLU A 166 -1.24 -8.81 8.89
C GLU A 166 -1.43 -10.20 8.30
N PHE A 167 -2.69 -10.67 8.36
CA PHE A 167 -3.13 -11.91 7.73
C PHE A 167 -4.20 -11.56 6.70
N MET A 168 -3.88 -11.79 5.43
CA MET A 168 -4.69 -11.37 4.30
C MET A 168 -5.27 -12.56 3.54
N ILE A 169 -6.49 -12.38 3.00
CA ILE A 169 -7.07 -13.28 2.00
C ILE A 169 -6.91 -12.70 0.61
N ILE A 170 -6.73 -13.59 -0.38
CA ILE A 170 -6.60 -13.27 -1.80
C ILE A 170 -7.63 -14.07 -2.59
N PRO A 171 -8.72 -13.45 -3.08
CA PRO A 171 -9.71 -14.10 -3.96
C PRO A 171 -9.16 -14.24 -5.38
N LYS A 172 -8.25 -15.19 -5.60
CA LYS A 172 -7.47 -15.32 -6.85
C LYS A 172 -8.26 -15.86 -8.04
N GLU A 173 -9.32 -16.64 -7.81
CA GLU A 173 -10.10 -17.31 -8.84
C GLU A 173 -11.52 -16.71 -8.96
N ALA A 174 -11.70 -15.46 -8.58
CA ALA A 174 -12.96 -14.78 -8.82
C ALA A 174 -13.12 -14.44 -10.32
N PRO A 175 -14.34 -14.51 -10.87
CA PRO A 175 -14.55 -14.21 -12.29
C PRO A 175 -14.51 -12.72 -12.64
N SER A 176 -14.56 -11.85 -11.64
CA SER A 176 -14.54 -10.39 -11.77
C SER A 176 -14.07 -9.75 -10.47
N PHE A 177 -13.73 -8.46 -10.52
CA PHE A 177 -13.39 -7.72 -9.30
C PHE A 177 -14.57 -7.62 -8.34
N SER A 178 -15.76 -7.36 -8.83
CA SER A 178 -16.99 -7.31 -8.04
C SER A 178 -17.26 -8.62 -7.29
N GLU A 179 -17.03 -9.78 -7.93
CA GLU A 179 -17.14 -11.08 -7.29
C GLU A 179 -16.01 -11.32 -6.27
N ALA A 180 -14.79 -10.89 -6.58
CA ALA A 180 -13.69 -10.95 -5.61
C ALA A 180 -14.01 -10.16 -4.33
N LEU A 181 -14.60 -8.97 -4.49
CA LEU A 181 -15.03 -8.14 -3.38
C LEU A 181 -16.18 -8.80 -2.59
N ARG A 182 -17.12 -9.45 -3.28
CA ARG A 182 -18.20 -10.24 -2.63
C ARG A 182 -17.62 -11.38 -1.80
N TYR A 183 -16.67 -12.14 -2.35
CA TYR A 183 -15.99 -13.23 -1.60
C TYR A 183 -15.34 -12.68 -0.33
N GLY A 184 -14.60 -11.58 -0.45
CA GLY A 184 -13.99 -10.92 0.71
C GLY A 184 -14.99 -10.50 1.77
N ALA A 185 -16.12 -9.90 1.38
CA ALA A 185 -17.15 -9.46 2.29
C ALA A 185 -17.82 -10.64 3.02
N GLU A 186 -18.17 -11.69 2.30
CA GLU A 186 -18.80 -12.89 2.88
C GLU A 186 -17.86 -13.62 3.85
N ILE A 187 -16.56 -13.71 3.51
CA ILE A 187 -15.54 -14.28 4.41
C ILE A 187 -15.35 -13.39 5.64
N PHE A 188 -15.28 -12.07 5.47
CA PHE A 188 -15.16 -11.14 6.58
C PHE A 188 -16.31 -11.27 7.59
N HIS A 189 -17.55 -11.36 7.11
CA HIS A 189 -18.72 -11.58 8.00
C HIS A 189 -18.72 -12.98 8.62
N SER A 190 -18.28 -14.00 7.91
CA SER A 190 -18.13 -15.35 8.45
C SER A 190 -17.05 -15.39 9.55
N LEU A 191 -15.93 -14.67 9.34
CA LEU A 191 -14.87 -14.52 10.34
C LEU A 191 -15.39 -13.82 11.60
N ALA A 192 -16.20 -12.76 11.47
CA ALA A 192 -16.85 -12.13 12.62
C ALA A 192 -17.68 -13.13 13.44
N SER A 193 -18.43 -14.00 12.76
CA SER A 193 -19.20 -15.05 13.42
C SER A 193 -18.32 -16.09 14.12
N VAL A 194 -17.22 -16.55 13.47
CA VAL A 194 -16.27 -17.50 14.06
C VAL A 194 -15.63 -16.92 15.32
N LEU A 195 -15.18 -15.66 15.26
CA LEU A 195 -14.59 -14.97 16.40
C LEU A 195 -15.61 -14.83 17.56
N HIS A 196 -16.84 -14.42 17.23
CA HIS A 196 -17.89 -14.29 18.22
C HIS A 196 -18.21 -15.65 18.90
N ASP A 197 -18.31 -16.73 18.12
CA ASP A 197 -18.62 -18.08 18.63
C ASP A 197 -17.49 -18.58 19.56
N ARG A 198 -16.25 -18.10 19.38
CA ARG A 198 -15.09 -18.37 20.24
C ARG A 198 -14.98 -17.39 21.43
N GLY A 199 -15.88 -16.42 21.56
CA GLY A 199 -15.84 -15.38 22.61
C GLY A 199 -14.71 -14.35 22.42
N LEU A 200 -14.21 -14.20 21.18
CA LEU A 200 -13.15 -13.28 20.82
C LEU A 200 -13.71 -11.93 20.35
N SER A 201 -12.88 -10.88 20.45
CA SER A 201 -13.23 -9.53 20.01
C SER A 201 -13.41 -9.45 18.49
N THR A 202 -14.43 -8.72 18.06
CA THR A 202 -14.67 -8.31 16.67
C THR A 202 -14.41 -6.81 16.46
N ALA A 203 -13.70 -6.17 17.39
CA ALA A 203 -13.20 -4.82 17.18
C ALA A 203 -12.19 -4.82 16.03
N VAL A 204 -12.19 -3.74 15.24
CA VAL A 204 -11.32 -3.61 14.06
C VAL A 204 -10.17 -2.66 14.35
N GLY A 205 -9.02 -2.96 13.75
CA GLY A 205 -7.84 -2.10 13.75
C GLY A 205 -7.91 -0.96 12.73
N ASP A 206 -6.81 -0.25 12.57
CA ASP A 206 -6.70 0.93 11.71
C ASP A 206 -7.03 0.62 10.24
N GLU A 207 -6.78 -0.59 9.78
CA GLU A 207 -6.99 -1.02 8.41
C GLU A 207 -8.31 -1.78 8.19
N GLY A 208 -9.15 -1.85 9.21
CA GLY A 208 -10.49 -2.44 9.12
C GLY A 208 -10.55 -3.95 9.32
N GLY A 209 -9.43 -4.65 9.48
CA GLY A 209 -9.38 -6.06 9.88
C GLY A 209 -9.63 -6.23 11.38
N PHE A 210 -10.07 -7.42 11.79
CA PHE A 210 -10.29 -7.72 13.21
C PHE A 210 -8.97 -7.78 13.98
N ALA A 211 -9.00 -7.45 15.25
CA ALA A 211 -7.87 -7.52 16.18
C ALA A 211 -8.22 -8.41 17.38
N PRO A 212 -8.49 -9.71 17.17
CA PRO A 212 -8.80 -10.64 18.25
C PRO A 212 -7.55 -11.03 19.04
N ASN A 213 -7.73 -11.38 20.32
CA ASN A 213 -6.64 -11.89 21.13
C ASN A 213 -6.40 -13.39 20.83
N LEU A 214 -5.75 -13.69 19.71
CA LEU A 214 -5.33 -15.03 19.29
C LEU A 214 -3.92 -15.30 19.82
N GLU A 215 -3.55 -16.60 19.98
CA GLU A 215 -2.33 -17.00 20.69
C GLU A 215 -1.10 -17.10 19.78
N SER A 216 -1.30 -17.25 18.47
CA SER A 216 -0.20 -17.44 17.51
C SER A 216 -0.61 -17.14 16.08
N ALA A 217 0.38 -17.05 15.18
CA ALA A 217 0.15 -16.98 13.74
C ALA A 217 -0.61 -18.21 13.20
N ASP A 218 -0.31 -19.40 13.73
CA ASP A 218 -1.01 -20.65 13.35
C ASP A 218 -2.49 -20.62 13.74
N ASP A 219 -2.82 -20.06 14.93
CA ASP A 219 -4.21 -19.90 15.37
C ASP A 219 -4.95 -18.87 14.50
N ALA A 220 -4.30 -17.76 14.13
CA ALA A 220 -4.88 -16.80 13.20
C ALA A 220 -5.20 -17.42 11.84
N LEU A 221 -4.28 -18.23 11.30
CA LEU A 221 -4.48 -18.92 10.03
C LEU A 221 -5.57 -19.97 10.11
N ALA A 222 -5.67 -20.69 11.24
CA ALA A 222 -6.72 -21.68 11.47
C ALA A 222 -8.13 -21.03 11.53
N VAL A 223 -8.26 -19.88 12.19
CA VAL A 223 -9.51 -19.11 12.26
C VAL A 223 -9.92 -18.59 10.87
N ILE A 224 -8.96 -18.13 10.07
CA ILE A 224 -9.22 -17.73 8.68
C ILE A 224 -9.70 -18.92 7.84
N ALA A 225 -9.04 -20.09 7.97
CA ALA A 225 -9.44 -21.28 7.24
C ALA A 225 -10.89 -21.70 7.58
N GLU A 226 -11.25 -21.66 8.85
CA GLU A 226 -12.62 -21.93 9.32
C GLU A 226 -13.63 -20.91 8.74
N ALA A 227 -13.25 -19.64 8.70
CA ALA A 227 -14.11 -18.57 8.15
C ALA A 227 -14.33 -18.73 6.64
N VAL A 228 -13.31 -19.12 5.88
CA VAL A 228 -13.39 -19.39 4.44
C VAL A 228 -14.33 -20.56 4.18
N ASP A 229 -14.19 -21.67 4.93
CA ASP A 229 -15.06 -22.84 4.81
C ASP A 229 -16.50 -22.50 5.19
N LYS A 230 -16.71 -21.79 6.30
CA LYS A 230 -18.05 -21.33 6.76
C LYS A 230 -18.72 -20.40 5.73
N ALA A 231 -17.95 -19.62 4.98
CA ALA A 231 -18.45 -18.79 3.89
C ALA A 231 -18.78 -19.58 2.61
N GLY A 232 -18.43 -20.87 2.54
CA GLY A 232 -18.69 -21.75 1.41
C GLY A 232 -17.64 -21.66 0.29
N TYR A 233 -16.46 -21.13 0.58
CA TYR A 233 -15.34 -21.05 -0.37
C TYR A 233 -14.27 -22.10 -0.09
N SER A 234 -13.48 -22.41 -1.13
CA SER A 234 -12.39 -23.40 -1.05
C SER A 234 -11.05 -22.68 -0.82
N LEU A 235 -10.47 -22.90 0.37
CA LEU A 235 -9.13 -22.41 0.68
C LEU A 235 -8.10 -23.18 -0.18
N GLY A 236 -7.18 -22.45 -0.81
CA GLY A 236 -6.16 -22.97 -1.73
C GLY A 236 -6.57 -22.87 -3.20
N SER A 237 -7.79 -23.19 -3.59
CA SER A 237 -8.26 -23.04 -4.97
C SER A 237 -8.84 -21.67 -5.26
N GLN A 238 -9.90 -21.25 -4.55
CA GLN A 238 -10.56 -19.96 -4.77
C GLN A 238 -9.89 -18.83 -3.97
N ILE A 239 -9.54 -19.11 -2.72
CA ILE A 239 -8.95 -18.15 -1.77
C ILE A 239 -7.56 -18.63 -1.41
N ALA A 240 -6.58 -17.77 -1.54
CA ALA A 240 -5.24 -17.97 -1.01
C ALA A 240 -4.98 -17.01 0.18
N ILE A 241 -3.85 -17.19 0.84
CA ILE A 241 -3.43 -16.40 1.99
C ILE A 241 -2.18 -15.60 1.63
N ALA A 242 -2.11 -14.36 2.12
CA ALA A 242 -0.89 -13.57 2.18
C ALA A 242 -0.62 -13.16 3.62
N LEU A 243 0.66 -12.97 3.92
CA LEU A 243 1.15 -12.46 5.20
C LEU A 243 1.90 -11.15 4.97
N ASP A 244 1.72 -10.20 5.87
CA ASP A 244 2.68 -9.15 6.13
C ASP A 244 3.30 -9.44 7.50
N VAL A 245 4.58 -9.78 7.47
CA VAL A 245 5.30 -10.18 8.68
C VAL A 245 5.84 -8.96 9.41
N ALA A 246 6.21 -7.90 8.69
CA ALA A 246 6.85 -6.70 9.21
C ALA A 246 8.02 -7.06 10.14
N SER A 247 8.90 -7.93 9.68
CA SER A 247 9.91 -8.60 10.52
C SER A 247 10.94 -7.66 11.12
N SER A 248 11.11 -6.45 10.58
CA SER A 248 11.96 -5.40 11.17
C SER A 248 11.52 -5.00 12.58
N GLU A 249 10.22 -5.11 12.91
CA GLU A 249 9.67 -4.76 14.22
C GLU A 249 10.15 -5.71 15.35
N PHE A 250 10.51 -6.93 15.01
CA PHE A 250 11.00 -7.90 15.97
C PHE A 250 12.43 -8.40 15.69
N TYR A 251 13.15 -7.74 14.78
CA TYR A 251 14.58 -7.99 14.58
C TYR A 251 15.40 -7.30 15.67
N ASP A 252 16.26 -8.07 16.34
CA ASP A 252 17.20 -7.59 17.35
C ASP A 252 18.58 -7.45 16.70
N GLN A 253 18.97 -6.20 16.38
CA GLN A 253 20.22 -5.91 15.70
C GLN A 253 21.47 -6.31 16.51
N ASP A 254 21.42 -6.22 17.85
CA ASP A 254 22.54 -6.58 18.70
C ASP A 254 22.79 -8.07 18.70
N LYS A 255 21.72 -8.87 18.58
CA LYS A 255 21.78 -10.34 18.54
C LYS A 255 21.92 -10.88 17.12
N GLY A 256 21.55 -10.11 16.10
CA GLY A 256 21.39 -10.58 14.73
C GLY A 256 20.30 -11.66 14.61
N LYS A 257 19.19 -11.51 15.34
CA LYS A 257 18.12 -12.49 15.44
C LYS A 257 16.74 -11.88 15.41
N TYR A 258 15.77 -12.65 14.93
CA TYR A 258 14.35 -12.37 15.00
C TYR A 258 13.79 -12.91 16.31
N VAL A 259 13.24 -12.04 17.15
CA VAL A 259 12.76 -12.36 18.50
C VAL A 259 11.25 -12.20 18.55
N PHE A 260 10.53 -13.30 18.76
CA PHE A 260 9.07 -13.30 18.87
C PHE A 260 8.63 -12.76 20.23
N LYS A 261 8.77 -11.43 20.39
CA LYS A 261 8.59 -10.72 21.67
C LYS A 261 7.15 -10.77 22.20
N LYS A 262 6.17 -10.85 21.31
CA LYS A 262 4.75 -10.82 21.68
C LYS A 262 4.21 -12.22 21.98
N SER A 263 4.75 -13.26 21.34
CA SER A 263 4.28 -14.63 21.52
C SER A 263 5.11 -15.41 22.54
N ASP A 264 6.04 -16.24 22.11
CA ASP A 264 6.71 -17.23 22.96
C ASP A 264 8.16 -16.88 23.37
N GLY A 265 8.66 -15.74 22.89
CA GLY A 265 10.03 -15.28 23.17
C GLY A 265 11.12 -16.04 22.42
N SER A 266 10.78 -16.86 21.41
CA SER A 266 11.77 -17.60 20.62
C SER A 266 12.68 -16.65 19.84
N GLU A 267 13.95 -17.03 19.70
CA GLU A 267 14.99 -16.27 19.00
C GLU A 267 15.47 -17.07 17.79
N LEU A 268 15.14 -16.59 16.59
CA LEU A 268 15.40 -17.26 15.34
C LEU A 268 16.49 -16.55 14.53
N SER A 269 17.38 -17.31 13.91
CA SER A 269 18.19 -16.80 12.79
C SER A 269 17.30 -16.62 11.56
N ALA A 270 17.77 -15.91 10.54
CA ALA A 270 17.04 -15.76 9.27
C ALA A 270 16.68 -17.14 8.66
N SER A 271 17.59 -18.10 8.69
CA SER A 271 17.33 -19.44 8.15
C SER A 271 16.23 -20.19 8.93
N GLU A 272 16.20 -20.07 10.26
CA GLU A 272 15.17 -20.67 11.11
C GLU A 272 13.80 -19.99 10.91
N LEU A 273 13.79 -18.67 10.73
CA LEU A 273 12.57 -17.93 10.39
C LEU A 273 12.02 -18.37 9.03
N VAL A 274 12.88 -18.54 8.03
CA VAL A 274 12.49 -19.06 6.70
C VAL A 274 11.97 -20.50 6.79
N ASP A 275 12.55 -21.34 7.67
CA ASP A 275 12.02 -22.68 7.97
C ASP A 275 10.61 -22.59 8.57
N TYR A 276 10.38 -21.66 9.48
CA TYR A 276 9.07 -21.43 10.07
C TYR A 276 8.01 -21.08 9.01
N TYR A 277 8.33 -20.19 8.05
CA TYR A 277 7.43 -19.92 6.93
C TYR A 277 7.15 -21.15 6.08
N ALA A 278 8.18 -21.94 5.80
CA ALA A 278 8.04 -23.17 5.02
C ALA A 278 7.11 -24.18 5.71
N GLU A 279 7.15 -24.29 7.04
CA GLU A 279 6.23 -25.13 7.80
C GLU A 279 4.79 -24.62 7.78
N LEU A 280 4.57 -23.30 7.92
CA LEU A 280 3.24 -22.69 7.76
C LEU A 280 2.66 -22.95 6.37
N LYS A 281 3.49 -22.81 5.32
CA LYS A 281 3.09 -23.09 3.92
C LYS A 281 2.67 -24.52 3.65
N LYS A 282 3.16 -25.52 4.43
CA LYS A 282 2.71 -26.91 4.32
C LYS A 282 1.28 -27.10 4.82
N LYS A 283 0.85 -26.26 5.77
CA LYS A 283 -0.47 -26.33 6.39
C LYS A 283 -1.50 -25.46 5.67
N TYR A 284 -1.07 -24.28 5.19
CA TYR A 284 -1.93 -23.25 4.63
C TYR A 284 -1.46 -22.81 3.24
N PRO A 285 -2.37 -22.42 2.33
CA PRO A 285 -2.02 -21.98 0.98
C PRO A 285 -1.51 -20.54 0.98
N ILE A 286 -0.38 -20.30 1.67
CA ILE A 286 0.29 -19.01 1.71
C ILE A 286 1.05 -18.83 0.40
N ILE A 287 0.65 -17.85 -0.41
CA ILE A 287 1.23 -17.56 -1.71
C ILE A 287 2.03 -16.25 -1.74
N SER A 288 1.91 -15.42 -0.72
CA SER A 288 2.63 -14.14 -0.63
C SER A 288 3.09 -13.88 0.79
N ILE A 289 4.32 -13.40 0.94
CA ILE A 289 4.91 -12.96 2.22
C ILE A 289 5.57 -11.61 1.98
N GLU A 290 5.12 -10.61 2.70
CA GLU A 290 5.65 -9.26 2.73
C GLU A 290 6.58 -9.11 3.93
N ASP A 291 7.73 -8.46 3.71
CA ASP A 291 8.78 -8.16 4.68
C ASP A 291 9.12 -9.34 5.60
N GLY A 292 9.40 -10.48 4.94
CA GLY A 292 9.74 -11.73 5.62
C GLY A 292 11.12 -11.72 6.29
N CYS A 293 11.98 -10.73 6.04
CA CYS A 293 13.23 -10.46 6.74
C CYS A 293 13.37 -8.94 6.98
N ASP A 294 14.25 -8.56 7.91
CA ASP A 294 14.55 -7.15 8.24
C ASP A 294 15.01 -6.37 7.00
N GLN A 295 14.66 -5.08 6.93
CA GLN A 295 14.96 -4.19 5.80
C GLN A 295 16.47 -4.07 5.48
N ASN A 296 17.35 -4.35 6.42
CA ASN A 296 18.80 -4.33 6.26
C ASN A 296 19.42 -5.72 6.14
N ASP A 297 18.67 -6.81 6.40
CA ASP A 297 19.14 -8.20 6.34
C ASP A 297 19.07 -8.77 4.91
N TRP A 298 19.85 -8.21 4.00
CA TRP A 298 19.89 -8.66 2.60
C TRP A 298 20.34 -10.10 2.43
N GLU A 299 21.17 -10.63 3.36
CA GLU A 299 21.57 -12.02 3.37
C GLU A 299 20.40 -12.94 3.76
N GLY A 300 19.62 -12.56 4.78
CA GLY A 300 18.40 -13.27 5.17
C GLY A 300 17.36 -13.25 4.05
N TRP A 301 17.16 -12.12 3.38
CA TRP A 301 16.31 -12.00 2.20
C TRP A 301 16.74 -12.91 1.05
N LYS A 302 18.05 -13.07 0.85
CA LYS A 302 18.58 -13.98 -0.16
C LYS A 302 18.28 -15.44 0.20
N VAL A 303 18.46 -15.83 1.47
CA VAL A 303 18.08 -17.16 1.97
C VAL A 303 16.58 -17.42 1.78
N LEU A 304 15.74 -16.44 2.11
CA LEU A 304 14.29 -16.50 1.93
C LEU A 304 13.93 -16.73 0.45
N THR A 305 14.54 -15.92 -0.45
CA THR A 305 14.27 -16.00 -1.88
C THR A 305 14.69 -17.34 -2.48
N ASP A 306 15.88 -17.81 -2.15
CA ASP A 306 16.40 -19.09 -2.66
C ASP A 306 15.56 -20.28 -2.19
N LYS A 307 15.03 -20.21 -0.97
CA LYS A 307 14.33 -21.35 -0.37
C LYS A 307 12.87 -21.47 -0.82
N ILE A 308 12.12 -20.38 -0.83
CA ILE A 308 10.69 -20.41 -1.09
C ILE A 308 10.22 -19.47 -2.22
N GLY A 309 11.07 -18.62 -2.78
CA GLY A 309 10.71 -17.64 -3.80
C GLY A 309 10.19 -18.23 -5.10
N ALA A 310 10.53 -19.48 -5.44
CA ALA A 310 9.99 -20.17 -6.62
C ALA A 310 8.49 -20.48 -6.53
N THR A 311 7.93 -20.54 -5.31
CA THR A 311 6.51 -20.86 -5.05
C THR A 311 5.83 -19.85 -4.14
N THR A 312 6.43 -18.67 -3.96
CA THR A 312 5.92 -17.62 -3.07
C THR A 312 6.28 -16.26 -3.64
N GLN A 313 5.30 -15.39 -3.71
CA GLN A 313 5.54 -13.98 -3.93
C GLN A 313 6.20 -13.40 -2.67
N LEU A 314 7.39 -12.86 -2.81
CA LEU A 314 8.16 -12.23 -1.75
C LEU A 314 8.18 -10.73 -1.97
N VAL A 315 7.40 -10.02 -1.18
CA VAL A 315 7.13 -8.59 -1.35
C VAL A 315 8.07 -7.79 -0.45
N GLY A 316 8.90 -6.94 -1.04
CA GLY A 316 9.68 -5.95 -0.29
C GLY A 316 8.90 -4.66 -0.12
N ASP A 317 8.53 -4.34 1.13
CA ASP A 317 8.00 -3.04 1.55
C ASP A 317 9.14 -2.17 2.07
N ASP A 318 9.57 -2.36 3.31
CA ASP A 318 10.67 -1.61 3.91
C ASP A 318 12.02 -1.92 3.23
N LEU A 319 12.15 -3.10 2.61
CA LEU A 319 13.33 -3.45 1.81
C LEU A 319 13.54 -2.50 0.63
N PHE A 320 12.47 -2.08 -0.04
CA PHE A 320 12.53 -1.29 -1.28
C PHE A 320 12.02 0.15 -1.15
N VAL A 321 11.17 0.44 -0.17
CA VAL A 321 10.55 1.75 0.10
C VAL A 321 10.08 2.50 -1.16
N THR A 322 9.54 1.77 -2.14
CA THR A 322 9.12 2.29 -3.46
C THR A 322 10.24 2.99 -4.23
N ASN A 323 11.51 2.74 -3.89
CA ASN A 323 12.69 3.39 -4.43
C ASN A 323 13.34 2.53 -5.53
N VAL A 324 13.56 3.13 -6.72
CA VAL A 324 14.13 2.44 -7.89
C VAL A 324 15.56 1.92 -7.64
N ASP A 325 16.36 2.61 -6.82
CA ASP A 325 17.76 2.19 -6.56
C ASP A 325 17.80 0.94 -5.67
N PHE A 326 16.95 0.88 -4.64
CA PHE A 326 16.82 -0.32 -3.81
C PHE A 326 16.18 -1.48 -4.59
N LEU A 327 15.16 -1.20 -5.42
CA LEU A 327 14.57 -2.22 -6.29
C LEU A 327 15.59 -2.76 -7.28
N GLN A 328 16.40 -1.90 -7.92
CA GLN A 328 17.46 -2.32 -8.83
C GLN A 328 18.48 -3.21 -8.12
N LYS A 329 18.88 -2.86 -6.89
CA LYS A 329 19.75 -3.71 -6.07
C LYS A 329 19.14 -5.09 -5.84
N GLY A 330 17.82 -5.17 -5.56
CA GLY A 330 17.11 -6.44 -5.42
C GLY A 330 17.12 -7.26 -6.71
N ILE A 331 16.85 -6.62 -7.84
CA ILE A 331 16.87 -7.24 -9.17
C ILE A 331 18.26 -7.80 -9.46
N ASP A 332 19.32 -7.01 -9.30
CA ASP A 332 20.71 -7.38 -9.60
C ASP A 332 21.20 -8.54 -8.72
N SER A 333 20.72 -8.62 -7.48
CA SER A 333 21.07 -9.69 -6.53
C SER A 333 20.10 -10.87 -6.53
N SER A 334 19.04 -10.83 -7.35
CA SER A 334 17.96 -11.81 -7.35
C SER A 334 17.37 -12.02 -5.94
N THR A 335 17.02 -10.93 -5.28
CA THR A 335 16.48 -10.86 -3.92
C THR A 335 15.06 -10.35 -3.94
N ALA A 336 14.11 -11.05 -3.29
CA ALA A 336 12.66 -10.87 -3.42
C ALA A 336 12.19 -11.15 -4.88
N ASN A 337 10.93 -10.91 -5.19
CA ASN A 337 10.35 -11.03 -6.54
C ASN A 337 9.11 -10.14 -6.74
N SER A 338 8.83 -9.25 -5.77
CA SER A 338 7.73 -8.30 -5.78
C SER A 338 8.08 -7.06 -4.98
N ILE A 339 7.51 -5.91 -5.34
CA ILE A 339 7.62 -4.66 -4.59
C ILE A 339 6.24 -4.23 -4.07
N LEU A 340 6.19 -3.77 -2.83
CA LEU A 340 5.06 -2.98 -2.34
C LEU A 340 5.25 -1.53 -2.77
N VAL A 341 4.21 -0.91 -3.31
CA VAL A 341 4.27 0.45 -3.86
C VAL A 341 3.38 1.37 -3.03
N LYS A 342 3.99 2.20 -2.23
CA LYS A 342 3.35 3.21 -1.39
C LYS A 342 3.73 4.60 -1.90
N VAL A 343 2.78 5.33 -2.46
CA VAL A 343 3.03 6.63 -3.13
C VAL A 343 3.78 7.65 -2.25
N ASN A 344 3.54 7.61 -0.93
CA ASN A 344 4.17 8.55 -0.01
C ASN A 344 5.57 8.14 0.45
N GLN A 345 5.99 6.88 0.26
CA GLN A 345 7.36 6.45 0.57
C GLN A 345 8.39 7.09 -0.35
N ILE A 346 7.99 7.44 -1.58
CA ILE A 346 8.83 8.11 -2.56
C ILE A 346 8.43 9.56 -2.82
N GLY A 347 7.13 9.90 -2.72
CA GLY A 347 6.62 11.26 -2.64
C GLY A 347 6.33 11.96 -3.96
N SER A 348 6.30 11.26 -5.11
CA SER A 348 5.75 11.78 -6.37
C SER A 348 5.15 10.67 -7.24
N LEU A 349 4.21 11.02 -8.09
CA LEU A 349 3.59 10.08 -9.04
C LEU A 349 4.62 9.57 -10.06
N THR A 350 5.46 10.45 -10.59
CA THR A 350 6.49 10.09 -11.58
C THR A 350 7.46 9.03 -11.04
N GLU A 351 7.93 9.18 -9.81
CA GLU A 351 8.83 8.22 -9.18
C GLU A 351 8.09 6.91 -8.86
N THR A 352 6.84 7.00 -8.40
CA THR A 352 5.96 5.83 -8.18
C THR A 352 5.80 5.01 -9.46
N LEU A 353 5.47 5.65 -10.58
CA LEU A 353 5.30 4.97 -11.87
C LEU A 353 6.62 4.36 -12.37
N LYS A 354 7.77 5.02 -12.12
CA LYS A 354 9.09 4.45 -12.44
C LYS A 354 9.36 3.17 -11.66
N ALA A 355 9.03 3.13 -10.36
CA ALA A 355 9.22 1.93 -9.55
C ALA A 355 8.33 0.77 -10.03
N VAL A 356 7.05 1.04 -10.34
CA VAL A 356 6.14 0.03 -10.91
C VAL A 356 6.65 -0.52 -12.23
N ASN A 357 7.04 0.36 -13.16
CA ASN A 357 7.54 -0.04 -14.48
C ASN A 357 8.85 -0.84 -14.35
N LEU A 358 9.79 -0.40 -13.51
CA LEU A 358 11.04 -1.12 -13.28
C LEU A 358 10.79 -2.54 -12.76
N ALA A 359 9.82 -2.72 -11.85
CA ALA A 359 9.44 -4.04 -11.36
C ALA A 359 8.91 -4.93 -12.49
N ILE A 360 7.91 -4.45 -13.24
CA ILE A 360 7.25 -5.20 -14.30
C ILE A 360 8.23 -5.56 -15.42
N ASP A 361 9.09 -4.63 -15.83
CA ASP A 361 10.08 -4.82 -16.89
C ASP A 361 11.17 -5.85 -16.53
N ASN A 362 11.32 -6.16 -15.23
CA ASN A 362 12.29 -7.14 -14.72
C ASN A 362 11.64 -8.39 -14.10
N ASP A 363 10.42 -8.72 -14.50
CA ASP A 363 9.68 -9.90 -14.01
C ASP A 363 9.39 -9.90 -12.50
N TYR A 364 9.47 -8.76 -11.82
CA TYR A 364 8.90 -8.58 -10.49
C TYR A 364 7.42 -8.23 -10.61
N THR A 365 6.65 -8.54 -9.60
CA THR A 365 5.29 -8.04 -9.47
C THR A 365 5.28 -6.74 -8.66
N ALA A 366 4.22 -5.95 -8.81
CA ALA A 366 4.00 -4.74 -8.02
C ALA A 366 2.63 -4.82 -7.33
N VAL A 367 2.61 -4.51 -6.04
CA VAL A 367 1.38 -4.43 -5.24
C VAL A 367 1.17 -2.96 -4.87
N ILE A 368 0.14 -2.33 -5.41
CA ILE A 368 -0.21 -0.96 -5.05
C ILE A 368 -0.84 -0.96 -3.66
N SER A 369 -0.32 -0.13 -2.76
CA SER A 369 -0.67 -0.21 -1.35
C SER A 369 -1.16 1.11 -0.76
N HIS A 370 -2.08 1.00 0.20
CA HIS A 370 -2.48 2.05 1.12
C HIS A 370 -1.42 2.28 2.21
N ARG A 371 -1.75 3.13 3.17
CA ARG A 371 -1.05 3.25 4.45
C ARG A 371 -2.04 3.05 5.60
N SER A 372 -1.52 2.91 6.83
CA SER A 372 -2.35 2.79 8.04
C SER A 372 -3.21 4.04 8.28
N GLY A 373 -2.67 5.24 8.04
CA GLY A 373 -3.43 6.50 8.01
C GLY A 373 -3.86 6.85 6.59
N GLU A 374 -5.15 6.78 6.32
CA GLU A 374 -5.77 7.03 5.02
C GLU A 374 -6.85 8.11 5.10
N THR A 375 -7.33 8.51 3.95
CA THR A 375 -8.47 9.41 3.78
C THR A 375 -9.48 8.77 2.82
N GLU A 376 -10.53 9.51 2.45
CA GLU A 376 -11.44 9.10 1.36
C GLU A 376 -10.82 9.15 -0.04
N ASP A 377 -9.59 9.66 -0.19
CA ASP A 377 -8.88 9.67 -1.48
C ASP A 377 -8.70 8.25 -2.02
N ALA A 378 -9.06 8.03 -3.28
CA ALA A 378 -9.03 6.73 -3.94
C ALA A 378 -7.99 6.65 -5.07
N THR A 379 -7.04 7.57 -5.13
CA THR A 379 -6.05 7.67 -6.24
C THR A 379 -5.29 6.38 -6.47
N ILE A 380 -4.97 5.61 -5.42
CA ILE A 380 -4.23 4.34 -5.56
C ILE A 380 -5.02 3.28 -6.34
N ALA A 381 -6.35 3.33 -6.34
CA ALA A 381 -7.18 2.46 -7.18
C ALA A 381 -6.99 2.78 -8.67
N ASP A 382 -6.98 4.07 -9.03
CA ASP A 382 -6.70 4.52 -10.40
C ASP A 382 -5.27 4.19 -10.83
N ILE A 383 -4.29 4.34 -9.92
CA ILE A 383 -2.88 3.96 -10.19
C ILE A 383 -2.77 2.46 -10.46
N ALA A 384 -3.44 1.61 -9.66
CA ALA A 384 -3.38 0.16 -9.83
C ALA A 384 -3.90 -0.28 -11.21
N VAL A 385 -5.02 0.30 -11.66
CA VAL A 385 -5.56 0.00 -13.00
C VAL A 385 -4.74 0.69 -14.10
N GLY A 386 -4.36 1.95 -13.91
CA GLY A 386 -3.60 2.73 -14.89
C GLY A 386 -2.23 2.13 -15.22
N THR A 387 -1.62 1.44 -14.28
CA THR A 387 -0.33 0.74 -14.48
C THR A 387 -0.47 -0.73 -14.84
N ASN A 388 -1.69 -1.29 -14.80
CA ASN A 388 -1.93 -2.74 -14.85
C ASN A 388 -1.04 -3.52 -13.85
N ALA A 389 -0.79 -2.96 -12.67
CA ALA A 389 0.04 -3.58 -11.63
C ALA A 389 -0.50 -4.96 -11.21
N GLY A 390 -1.80 -5.17 -11.34
CA GLY A 390 -2.46 -6.45 -11.17
C GLY A 390 -2.75 -6.83 -9.72
N GLN A 391 -2.27 -6.08 -8.73
CA GLN A 391 -2.51 -6.33 -7.32
C GLN A 391 -2.69 -5.03 -6.54
N ILE A 392 -3.53 -5.07 -5.49
CA ILE A 392 -3.75 -3.96 -4.56
C ILE A 392 -3.88 -4.47 -3.13
N LYS A 393 -3.18 -3.82 -2.20
CA LYS A 393 -3.30 -4.02 -0.76
C LYS A 393 -3.91 -2.74 -0.16
N THR A 394 -5.20 -2.77 0.20
CA THR A 394 -5.89 -1.55 0.67
C THR A 394 -6.82 -1.80 1.85
N GLY A 395 -6.40 -2.68 2.75
CA GLY A 395 -7.09 -2.99 4.00
C GLY A 395 -8.19 -4.01 3.86
N SER A 396 -9.06 -4.05 4.85
CA SER A 396 -10.13 -5.04 4.99
C SER A 396 -11.46 -4.55 4.40
N MET A 397 -12.53 -5.29 4.72
CA MET A 397 -13.90 -5.04 4.27
C MET A 397 -14.69 -4.15 5.23
N SER A 398 -14.01 -3.26 5.94
CA SER A 398 -14.62 -2.27 6.82
C SER A 398 -13.81 -0.97 6.82
N ARG A 399 -14.39 0.13 7.36
CA ARG A 399 -13.92 1.52 7.37
C ARG A 399 -14.00 2.19 6.00
N SER A 400 -14.59 3.38 5.96
CA SER A 400 -14.87 4.11 4.71
C SER A 400 -13.61 4.50 3.93
N ASP A 401 -12.50 4.73 4.63
CA ASP A 401 -11.19 5.03 4.06
C ASP A 401 -10.65 3.87 3.21
N ARG A 402 -10.98 2.62 3.56
CA ARG A 402 -10.64 1.43 2.76
C ARG A 402 -11.65 1.20 1.65
N MET A 403 -12.95 1.27 2.00
CA MET A 403 -14.03 1.10 1.02
C MET A 403 -13.98 2.12 -0.11
N ALA A 404 -13.47 3.32 0.11
CA ALA A 404 -13.31 4.33 -0.93
C ALA A 404 -12.51 3.79 -2.14
N LYS A 405 -11.42 3.04 -1.90
CA LYS A 405 -10.57 2.45 -2.93
C LYS A 405 -11.28 1.29 -3.64
N TYR A 406 -11.90 0.38 -2.88
CA TYR A 406 -12.67 -0.73 -3.43
C TYR A 406 -13.86 -0.24 -4.27
N ASN A 407 -14.60 0.75 -3.77
CA ASN A 407 -15.71 1.34 -4.51
C ASN A 407 -15.25 2.04 -5.78
N GLN A 408 -14.06 2.65 -5.81
CA GLN A 408 -13.48 3.22 -7.01
C GLN A 408 -13.16 2.13 -8.04
N LEU A 409 -12.60 1.00 -7.63
CA LEU A 409 -12.36 -0.14 -8.52
C LEU A 409 -13.65 -0.72 -9.09
N LEU A 410 -14.75 -0.77 -8.32
CA LEU A 410 -16.07 -1.17 -8.83
C LEU A 410 -16.58 -0.20 -9.92
N ARG A 411 -16.38 1.13 -9.74
CA ARG A 411 -16.75 2.11 -10.76
C ARG A 411 -15.92 1.94 -12.02
N ILE A 412 -14.62 1.70 -11.90
CA ILE A 412 -13.71 1.45 -13.02
C ILE A 412 -14.12 0.15 -13.74
N GLU A 413 -14.43 -0.94 -13.01
CA GLU A 413 -14.92 -2.18 -13.61
C GLU A 413 -16.20 -1.94 -14.42
N GLN A 414 -17.15 -1.20 -13.87
CA GLN A 414 -18.39 -0.84 -14.55
C GLN A 414 -18.13 -0.01 -15.81
N GLU A 415 -17.22 0.95 -15.76
CA GLU A 415 -16.86 1.82 -16.89
C GLU A 415 -16.18 1.03 -18.01
N LEU A 416 -15.28 0.11 -17.68
CA LEU A 416 -14.61 -0.77 -18.62
C LEU A 416 -15.57 -1.81 -19.24
N GLY A 417 -16.58 -2.23 -18.51
CA GLY A 417 -17.58 -3.21 -18.97
C GLY A 417 -16.93 -4.51 -19.44
N ALA A 418 -17.21 -4.91 -20.68
CA ALA A 418 -16.67 -6.15 -21.27
C ALA A 418 -15.14 -6.13 -21.51
N ASN A 419 -14.50 -4.97 -21.41
CA ASN A 419 -13.04 -4.85 -21.52
C ASN A 419 -12.32 -5.06 -20.19
N ALA A 420 -13.04 -5.09 -19.07
CA ALA A 420 -12.45 -5.31 -17.76
C ALA A 420 -11.84 -6.71 -17.68
N VAL A 421 -10.59 -6.78 -17.27
CA VAL A 421 -9.87 -8.04 -17.02
C VAL A 421 -9.58 -8.11 -15.53
N TYR A 422 -10.15 -9.10 -14.85
CA TYR A 422 -9.79 -9.34 -13.45
C TYR A 422 -8.60 -10.30 -13.37
N GLY A 423 -7.69 -9.97 -12.52
CA GLY A 423 -6.52 -10.80 -12.27
C GLY A 423 -5.24 -10.17 -12.79
N GLY A 424 -4.21 -10.23 -11.98
CA GLY A 424 -2.86 -9.82 -12.32
C GLY A 424 -1.88 -10.97 -12.20
N LYS A 425 -0.62 -10.74 -12.59
CA LYS A 425 0.45 -11.69 -12.29
C LYS A 425 0.58 -11.81 -10.77
N LEU A 426 0.27 -12.98 -10.23
CA LEU A 426 0.75 -13.44 -8.94
C LEU A 426 2.00 -14.27 -9.24
N LYS A 427 3.07 -14.10 -8.46
CA LYS A 427 4.33 -14.87 -8.64
C LYS A 427 4.23 -16.27 -8.01
N VAL A 428 3.23 -17.07 -8.35
CA VAL A 428 2.99 -18.43 -7.85
C VAL A 428 2.55 -19.37 -8.94
#